data_0ae46e7c56f1a5e2ee97291127f01354
#
_entry.id   0ae46e7c56f1a5e2ee97291127f01354
#
_cell.length_a   1.000
_cell.length_b   1.000
_cell.length_c   1.000
_cell.angle_alpha   90.00
_cell.angle_beta   90.00
_cell.angle_gamma   90.00
#
_symmetry.space_group_name_H-M   'P 1'
#
loop_
_entity.id
_entity.type
_entity.pdbx_description
1 polymer ?
#
loop_
_entity_poly.entity_id
_entity_poly.type
_entity_poly.pdbx_seq_one_letter_code
_entity_poly.pdbx_strand_id
1 'polypeptide(L)'
;LDDGNEGELVFTSLCKEALPIIRYRTRDLTKLMPGTARSMRRMEKITGRSDDMMIIRGVNVFPTQIEEQLLKISELSPHFQIELIKDKRLDKMTIYTERLSSVDHDDEFYRNAAFKLEDIIKDNVGISVQVQVGKKGSVPRSQGKAVRVIDKR
;
A
#
# COMPACT_ATOMS: atom_id res chain seq x y z
N LEU A 1 -19.45 0.50 14.86
CA LEU A 1 -18.38 1.34 15.38
C LEU A 1 -18.87 2.77 15.51
N ASP A 2 -18.42 3.48 16.53
CA ASP A 2 -18.72 4.89 16.72
C ASP A 2 -17.97 5.73 15.67
N ASP A 3 -18.49 6.93 15.38
CA ASP A 3 -17.87 7.86 14.44
C ASP A 3 -16.41 8.17 14.87
N GLY A 4 -15.52 8.22 13.91
CA GLY A 4 -14.09 8.42 14.13
C GLY A 4 -13.26 7.16 14.36
N ASN A 5 -13.89 6.01 14.60
CA ASN A 5 -13.18 4.73 14.70
C ASN A 5 -12.97 4.10 13.32
N GLU A 6 -11.76 3.56 13.11
CA GLU A 6 -11.44 2.84 11.89
C GLU A 6 -12.15 1.48 11.86
N GLY A 7 -12.71 1.14 10.70
CA GLY A 7 -13.33 -0.13 10.46
C GLY A 7 -13.53 -0.47 9.01
N GLU A 8 -13.95 -1.70 8.74
CA GLU A 8 -14.28 -2.15 7.40
C GLU A 8 -15.57 -1.51 6.91
N LEU A 9 -15.52 -0.97 5.69
CA LEU A 9 -16.67 -0.39 5.02
C LEU A 9 -17.67 -1.48 4.63
N VAL A 10 -18.89 -1.35 5.16
CA VAL A 10 -20.03 -2.20 4.80
C VAL A 10 -21.16 -1.30 4.30
N PHE A 11 -21.71 -1.58 3.14
CA PHE A 11 -22.79 -0.77 2.60
C PHE A 11 -23.97 -1.57 2.05
N THR A 12 -25.11 -0.93 1.99
CA THR A 12 -26.36 -1.43 1.38
C THR A 12 -26.81 -0.43 0.32
N SER A 13 -27.12 -0.90 -0.87
CA SER A 13 -27.73 -0.08 -1.92
C SER A 13 -29.20 0.10 -1.63
N LEU A 14 -29.66 1.35 -1.60
CA LEU A 14 -31.06 1.68 -1.33
C LEU A 14 -31.91 1.82 -2.60
N CYS A 15 -31.27 2.02 -3.77
CA CYS A 15 -31.96 2.39 -5.01
C CYS A 15 -31.76 1.38 -6.16
N LYS A 16 -31.01 0.30 -5.96
CA LYS A 16 -30.78 -0.71 -6.99
C LYS A 16 -31.90 -1.75 -6.99
N GLU A 17 -32.60 -1.85 -8.10
CA GLU A 17 -33.64 -2.87 -8.32
C GLU A 17 -33.02 -4.18 -8.82
N ALA A 18 -32.04 -4.10 -9.73
CA ALA A 18 -31.29 -5.26 -10.19
C ALA A 18 -29.99 -5.43 -9.38
N LEU A 19 -29.68 -6.66 -8.98
CA LEU A 19 -28.55 -7.02 -8.14
C LEU A 19 -28.52 -6.20 -6.83
N PRO A 20 -29.48 -6.40 -5.93
CA PRO A 20 -29.53 -5.68 -4.67
C PRO A 20 -28.31 -6.04 -3.83
N ILE A 21 -27.55 -5.03 -3.44
CA ILE A 21 -26.37 -5.18 -2.58
C ILE A 21 -26.82 -4.88 -1.15
N ILE A 22 -26.81 -5.90 -0.28
CA ILE A 22 -27.23 -5.79 1.12
C ILE A 22 -26.05 -6.17 2.01
N ARG A 23 -25.63 -5.24 2.89
CA ARG A 23 -24.52 -5.44 3.85
C ARG A 23 -23.25 -5.97 3.19
N TYR A 24 -22.90 -5.43 2.02
CA TYR A 24 -21.72 -5.86 1.28
C TYR A 24 -20.47 -5.37 1.99
N ARG A 25 -19.60 -6.31 2.33
CA ARG A 25 -18.28 -6.06 2.91
C ARG A 25 -17.30 -5.79 1.80
N THR A 26 -16.76 -4.56 1.75
CA THR A 26 -15.79 -4.17 0.71
C THR A 26 -14.37 -4.60 1.04
N ARG A 27 -14.09 -4.86 2.32
CA ARG A 27 -12.77 -5.04 2.93
C ARG A 27 -11.92 -3.77 2.94
N ASP A 28 -12.43 -2.66 2.46
CA ASP A 28 -11.76 -1.38 2.55
C ASP A 28 -11.85 -0.82 3.96
N LEU A 29 -10.75 -0.27 4.46
CA LEU A 29 -10.67 0.35 5.78
C LEU A 29 -10.86 1.85 5.66
N THR A 30 -11.76 2.40 6.46
CA THR A 30 -12.07 3.82 6.52
C THR A 30 -12.66 4.19 7.87
N LYS A 31 -12.97 5.48 8.06
CA LYS A 31 -13.68 6.01 9.22
C LYS A 31 -14.92 6.75 8.77
N LEU A 32 -16.01 6.60 9.52
CA LEU A 32 -17.18 7.43 9.34
C LEU A 32 -17.06 8.64 10.27
N MET A 33 -17.48 9.78 9.77
CA MET A 33 -17.41 11.06 10.46
C MET A 33 -18.76 11.76 10.43
N PRO A 34 -19.08 12.60 11.40
CA PRO A 34 -20.29 13.40 11.40
C PRO A 34 -20.43 14.22 10.10
N GLY A 35 -21.67 14.48 9.72
CA GLY A 35 -21.99 15.41 8.64
C GLY A 35 -21.54 16.84 8.99
N THR A 36 -21.31 17.66 7.97
CA THR A 36 -21.01 19.08 8.13
C THR A 36 -22.14 19.94 7.58
N ALA A 37 -22.08 20.27 6.30
CA ALA A 37 -23.13 21.06 5.63
C ALA A 37 -24.41 20.26 5.31
N ARG A 38 -24.34 18.94 5.35
CA ARG A 38 -25.47 18.02 5.14
C ARG A 38 -25.58 17.06 6.32
N SER A 39 -26.76 16.53 6.59
CA SER A 39 -27.02 15.59 7.68
C SER A 39 -26.40 14.20 7.47
N MET A 40 -25.99 13.88 6.25
CA MET A 40 -25.35 12.59 5.95
C MET A 40 -23.94 12.53 6.52
N ARG A 41 -23.59 11.39 7.12
CA ARG A 41 -22.23 11.10 7.56
C ARG A 41 -21.26 11.13 6.36
N ARG A 42 -20.05 11.54 6.61
CA ARG A 42 -18.95 11.53 5.65
C ARG A 42 -18.09 10.30 5.85
N MET A 43 -17.37 9.90 4.83
CA MET A 43 -16.40 8.84 4.87
C MET A 43 -15.01 9.45 4.66
N GLU A 44 -14.02 9.05 5.44
CA GLU A 44 -12.63 9.39 5.20
C GLU A 44 -12.09 8.67 3.96
N LYS A 45 -10.94 9.11 3.45
CA LYS A 45 -10.22 8.39 2.40
C LYS A 45 -9.92 6.97 2.88
N ILE A 46 -10.10 5.99 1.99
CA ILE A 46 -9.73 4.60 2.26
C ILE A 46 -8.23 4.52 2.53
N THR A 47 -7.85 3.96 3.67
CA THR A 47 -6.47 3.83 4.12
C THR A 47 -5.80 2.56 3.62
N GLY A 48 -6.59 1.52 3.37
CA GLY A 48 -6.11 0.23 2.88
C GLY A 48 -7.24 -0.79 2.83
N ARG A 49 -6.87 -2.05 2.62
CA ARG A 49 -7.81 -3.18 2.65
C ARG A 49 -7.43 -4.14 3.77
N SER A 50 -8.42 -4.65 4.47
CA SER A 50 -8.20 -5.59 5.58
C SER A 50 -7.57 -6.92 5.13
N ASP A 51 -7.77 -7.31 3.86
CA ASP A 51 -7.21 -8.53 3.27
C ASP A 51 -5.81 -8.32 2.65
N ASP A 52 -5.35 -7.09 2.52
CA ASP A 52 -4.00 -6.77 2.03
C ASP A 52 -3.02 -6.46 3.18
N MET A 53 -3.48 -6.52 4.42
CA MET A 53 -2.66 -6.23 5.60
C MET A 53 -1.60 -7.31 5.82
N MET A 54 -0.36 -6.87 5.93
CA MET A 54 0.78 -7.72 6.29
C MET A 54 1.19 -7.45 7.74
N ILE A 55 1.41 -8.51 8.52
CA ILE A 55 2.01 -8.37 9.85
C ILE A 55 3.50 -8.69 9.72
N ILE A 56 4.34 -7.69 9.95
CA ILE A 56 5.79 -7.80 9.82
C ILE A 56 6.44 -7.40 11.14
N ARG A 57 7.06 -8.34 11.81
CA ARG A 57 7.70 -8.12 13.13
C ARG A 57 6.77 -7.41 14.14
N GLY A 58 5.47 -7.77 14.13
CA GLY A 58 4.46 -7.20 15.01
C GLY A 58 3.86 -5.86 14.58
N VAL A 59 4.27 -5.33 13.43
CA VAL A 59 3.71 -4.09 12.85
C VAL A 59 2.73 -4.43 11.73
N ASN A 60 1.57 -3.81 11.75
CA ASN A 60 0.59 -3.90 10.66
C ASN A 60 1.01 -2.97 9.51
N VAL A 61 1.26 -3.54 8.36
CA VAL A 61 1.75 -2.81 7.17
C VAL A 61 0.79 -3.04 6.00
N PHE A 62 0.45 -1.96 5.32
CA PHE A 62 -0.37 -2.01 4.11
C PHE A 62 0.47 -1.66 2.87
N PRO A 63 0.28 -2.34 1.73
CA PRO A 63 0.94 -1.98 0.47
C PRO A 63 0.72 -0.52 0.07
N THR A 64 -0.44 0.05 0.41
CA THR A 64 -0.77 1.45 0.15
C THR A 64 0.12 2.44 0.91
N GLN A 65 0.56 2.09 2.13
CA GLN A 65 1.51 2.91 2.88
C GLN A 65 2.89 2.93 2.20
N ILE A 66 3.32 1.79 1.65
CA ILE A 66 4.58 1.69 0.89
C ILE A 66 4.48 2.51 -0.40
N GLU A 67 3.37 2.38 -1.13
CA GLU A 67 3.09 3.17 -2.34
C GLU A 67 3.15 4.67 -2.06
N GLU A 68 2.55 5.12 -0.98
CA GLU A 68 2.56 6.54 -0.58
C GLU A 68 3.98 7.06 -0.34
N GLN A 69 4.85 6.28 0.29
CA GLN A 69 6.24 6.68 0.50
C GLN A 69 7.04 6.66 -0.80
N LEU A 70 6.83 5.63 -1.63
CA LEU A 70 7.48 5.50 -2.93
C LEU A 70 7.18 6.70 -3.85
N LEU A 71 5.93 7.16 -3.87
CA LEU A 71 5.50 8.31 -4.68
C LEU A 71 6.15 9.65 -4.26
N LYS A 72 6.77 9.73 -3.08
CA LYS A 72 7.54 10.90 -2.65
C LYS A 72 8.95 10.95 -3.25
N ILE A 73 9.40 9.88 -3.86
CA ILE A 73 10.73 9.75 -4.47
C ILE A 73 10.60 9.95 -5.98
N SER A 74 10.92 11.12 -6.47
CA SER A 74 10.76 11.50 -7.88
C SER A 74 11.59 10.68 -8.87
N GLU A 75 12.65 10.06 -8.40
CA GLU A 75 13.60 9.25 -9.17
C GLU A 75 13.08 7.83 -9.46
N LEU A 76 12.08 7.38 -8.67
CA LEU A 76 11.55 6.03 -8.72
C LEU A 76 10.18 5.96 -9.41
N SER A 77 9.93 4.86 -10.08
CA SER A 77 8.64 4.56 -10.71
C SER A 77 7.59 4.16 -9.67
N PRO A 78 6.29 4.46 -9.89
CA PRO A 78 5.20 3.99 -9.01
C PRO A 78 4.98 2.47 -9.06
N HIS A 79 5.68 1.77 -9.95
CA HIS A 79 5.58 0.32 -10.05
C HIS A 79 6.49 -0.35 -9.04
N PHE A 80 5.90 -1.18 -8.19
CA PHE A 80 6.65 -1.91 -7.17
C PHE A 80 6.04 -3.26 -6.89
N GLN A 81 6.85 -4.13 -6.29
CA GLN A 81 6.46 -5.43 -5.76
C GLN A 81 7.14 -5.64 -4.42
N ILE A 82 6.42 -6.18 -3.47
CA ILE A 82 6.89 -6.51 -2.13
C ILE A 82 7.11 -8.02 -2.07
N GLU A 83 8.26 -8.43 -1.64
CA GLU A 83 8.56 -9.82 -1.32
C GLU A 83 8.77 -9.97 0.19
N LEU A 84 8.06 -10.91 0.79
CA LEU A 84 8.21 -11.30 2.17
C LEU A 84 8.85 -12.67 2.25
N ILE A 85 9.95 -12.78 2.98
CA ILE A 85 10.62 -14.04 3.25
C ILE A 85 10.88 -14.17 4.75
N LYS A 86 10.98 -15.41 5.22
CA LYS A 86 11.43 -15.68 6.57
C LYS A 86 12.93 -15.94 6.54
N ASP A 87 13.70 -15.04 7.16
CA ASP A 87 15.14 -15.22 7.35
C ASP A 87 15.38 -15.63 8.80
N LYS A 88 15.68 -16.93 9.00
CA LYS A 88 15.81 -17.56 10.33
C LYS A 88 14.53 -17.38 11.15
N ARG A 89 14.50 -16.41 12.07
CA ARG A 89 13.37 -16.14 12.98
C ARG A 89 12.68 -14.79 12.70
N LEU A 90 13.20 -14.02 11.78
CA LEU A 90 12.70 -12.67 11.49
C LEU A 90 12.13 -12.60 10.07
N ASP A 91 11.04 -11.86 9.93
CA ASP A 91 10.49 -11.52 8.63
C ASP A 91 11.38 -10.46 7.97
N LYS A 92 11.77 -10.72 6.74
CA LYS A 92 12.49 -9.78 5.88
C LYS A 92 11.56 -9.33 4.76
N MET A 93 11.48 -8.02 4.58
CA MET A 93 10.72 -7.38 3.51
C MET A 93 11.68 -6.76 2.51
N THR A 94 11.51 -7.12 1.24
CA THR A 94 12.23 -6.50 0.13
C THR A 94 11.23 -5.84 -0.81
N ILE A 95 11.50 -4.59 -1.18
CA ILE A 95 10.69 -3.82 -2.13
C ILE A 95 11.48 -3.72 -3.43
N TYR A 96 10.93 -4.28 -4.49
CA TYR A 96 11.44 -4.14 -5.85
C TYR A 96 10.72 -2.98 -6.52
N THR A 97 11.45 -2.02 -7.03
CA THR A 97 10.92 -0.89 -7.80
C THR A 97 11.80 -0.62 -9.01
N GLU A 98 11.46 0.35 -9.82
CA GLU A 98 12.12 0.67 -11.08
C GLU A 98 12.56 2.13 -11.15
N ARG A 99 13.54 2.39 -12.00
CA ARG A 99 13.91 3.74 -12.42
C ARG A 99 12.72 4.39 -13.14
N LEU A 100 12.38 5.63 -12.77
CA LEU A 100 11.29 6.35 -13.45
C LEU A 100 11.71 6.77 -14.87
N SER A 101 12.94 7.28 -15.01
CA SER A 101 13.48 7.79 -16.26
C SER A 101 14.26 6.74 -17.03
N SER A 102 14.24 6.84 -18.36
CA SER A 102 15.19 6.16 -19.23
C SER A 102 16.53 6.89 -19.35
N VAL A 103 16.69 8.06 -18.69
CA VAL A 103 17.96 8.74 -18.58
C VAL A 103 18.83 7.93 -17.65
N ASP A 104 19.94 7.44 -18.17
CA ASP A 104 20.93 6.67 -17.39
C ASP A 104 21.68 7.62 -16.45
N HIS A 105 21.17 7.69 -15.22
CA HIS A 105 22.00 8.11 -14.11
C HIS A 105 22.86 6.91 -13.66
N ASP A 106 23.95 7.18 -12.97
CA ASP A 106 24.82 6.15 -12.44
C ASP A 106 24.11 5.27 -11.38
N ASP A 107 24.67 4.13 -11.08
CA ASP A 107 24.08 3.21 -10.10
C ASP A 107 24.11 3.78 -8.67
N GLU A 108 25.00 4.72 -8.39
CA GLU A 108 25.09 5.41 -7.10
C GLU A 108 23.89 6.33 -6.86
N PHE A 109 23.45 7.05 -7.89
CA PHE A 109 22.24 7.88 -7.83
C PHE A 109 21.01 7.07 -7.42
N TYR A 110 20.79 5.90 -8.06
CA TYR A 110 19.64 5.06 -7.74
C TYR A 110 19.80 4.31 -6.41
N ARG A 111 21.02 4.04 -5.98
CA ARG A 111 21.31 3.52 -4.63
C ARG A 111 20.93 4.53 -3.56
N ASN A 112 21.24 5.79 -3.77
CA ASN A 112 20.86 6.87 -2.86
C ASN A 112 19.34 7.04 -2.80
N ALA A 113 18.62 6.93 -3.92
CA ALA A 113 17.16 6.94 -3.95
C ALA A 113 16.56 5.73 -3.19
N ALA A 114 17.18 4.55 -3.28
CA ALA A 114 16.78 3.37 -2.51
C ALA A 114 16.94 3.60 -1.00
N PHE A 115 18.10 4.07 -0.56
CA PHE A 115 18.34 4.38 0.86
C PHE A 115 17.37 5.44 1.40
N LYS A 116 17.09 6.49 0.62
CA LYS A 116 16.11 7.50 0.97
C LYS A 116 14.71 6.89 1.18
N LEU A 117 14.31 5.95 0.34
CA LEU A 117 13.03 5.26 0.48
C LEU A 117 13.02 4.35 1.73
N GLU A 118 14.12 3.61 2.00
CA GLU A 118 14.27 2.78 3.19
C GLU A 118 14.12 3.60 4.49
N ASP A 119 14.77 4.76 4.55
CA ASP A 119 14.71 5.67 5.70
C ASP A 119 13.29 6.23 5.87
N ILE A 120 12.66 6.71 4.81
CA ILE A 120 11.29 7.25 4.86
C ILE A 120 10.28 6.18 5.31
N ILE A 121 10.42 4.93 4.84
CA ILE A 121 9.56 3.83 5.28
C ILE A 121 9.81 3.50 6.75
N LYS A 122 11.06 3.47 7.20
CA LYS A 122 11.39 3.25 8.60
C LYS A 122 10.78 4.30 9.51
N ASP A 123 10.84 5.58 9.12
CA ASP A 123 10.33 6.69 9.92
C ASP A 123 8.80 6.76 9.94
N ASN A 124 8.13 6.51 8.81
CA ASN A 124 6.68 6.69 8.70
C ASN A 124 5.87 5.40 8.93
N VAL A 125 6.43 4.23 8.64
CA VAL A 125 5.75 2.92 8.77
C VAL A 125 6.28 2.13 9.97
N GLY A 126 7.48 2.45 10.44
CA GLY A 126 8.09 1.83 11.63
C GLY A 126 8.76 0.49 11.37
N ILE A 127 9.06 0.15 10.11
CA ILE A 127 9.74 -1.09 9.74
C ILE A 127 10.98 -0.82 8.89
N SER A 128 12.03 -1.60 9.14
CA SER A 128 13.20 -1.60 8.25
C SER A 128 12.97 -2.57 7.09
N VAL A 129 13.20 -2.09 5.87
CA VAL A 129 13.02 -2.83 4.61
C VAL A 129 14.32 -2.80 3.81
N GLN A 130 14.40 -3.59 2.77
CA GLN A 130 15.43 -3.49 1.74
C GLN A 130 14.79 -3.04 0.44
N VAL A 131 15.36 -2.05 -0.23
CA VAL A 131 14.87 -1.55 -1.51
C VAL A 131 15.84 -1.94 -2.63
N GLN A 132 15.32 -2.50 -3.70
CA GLN A 132 16.07 -2.83 -4.91
C GLN A 132 15.48 -2.09 -6.10
N VAL A 133 16.31 -1.27 -6.75
CA VAL A 133 15.93 -0.47 -7.91
C VAL A 133 16.41 -1.13 -9.19
N GLY A 134 15.47 -1.67 -9.95
CA GLY A 134 15.74 -2.28 -11.25
C GLY A 134 15.65 -1.29 -12.42
N LYS A 135 15.97 -1.77 -13.61
CA LYS A 135 15.76 -1.03 -14.86
C LYS A 135 14.26 -0.85 -15.11
N LYS A 136 13.89 0.15 -15.90
CA LYS A 136 12.49 0.36 -16.31
C LYS A 136 11.94 -0.91 -16.98
N GLY A 137 10.78 -1.37 -16.53
CA GLY A 137 10.14 -2.60 -16.99
C GLY A 137 10.57 -3.87 -16.24
N SER A 138 11.41 -3.78 -15.20
CA SER A 138 11.86 -4.95 -14.43
C SER A 138 10.81 -5.48 -13.43
N VAL A 139 9.89 -4.62 -12.99
CA VAL A 139 8.77 -5.05 -12.13
C VAL A 139 7.64 -5.60 -13.01
N PRO A 140 7.11 -6.80 -12.72
CA PRO A 140 6.04 -7.39 -13.52
C PRO A 140 4.80 -6.49 -13.60
N ARG A 141 4.25 -6.37 -14.82
CA ARG A 141 2.97 -5.69 -15.04
C ARG A 141 1.87 -6.73 -15.00
N SER A 142 0.88 -6.55 -14.15
CA SER A 142 -0.28 -7.45 -14.14
C SER A 142 -1.34 -6.96 -15.13
N GLN A 143 -1.86 -7.88 -15.92
CA GLN A 143 -3.08 -7.66 -16.69
C GLN A 143 -4.28 -7.89 -15.75
N GLY A 144 -4.78 -6.83 -15.12
CA GLY A 144 -5.87 -6.91 -14.14
C GLY A 144 -5.47 -6.38 -12.76
N LYS A 145 -5.76 -7.13 -11.69
CA LYS A 145 -5.34 -6.72 -10.33
C LYS A 145 -3.85 -6.93 -10.14
N ALA A 146 -3.15 -5.87 -9.75
CA ALA A 146 -1.72 -5.96 -9.46
C ALA A 146 -1.45 -6.86 -8.25
N VAL A 147 -0.69 -7.93 -8.46
CA VAL A 147 -0.15 -8.75 -7.36
C VAL A 147 1.06 -8.00 -6.80
N ARG A 148 0.82 -7.15 -5.81
CA ARG A 148 1.85 -6.31 -5.20
C ARG A 148 2.66 -7.01 -4.12
N VAL A 149 2.14 -8.10 -3.56
CA VAL A 149 2.77 -8.84 -2.46
C VAL A 149 3.00 -10.28 -2.86
N ILE A 150 4.23 -10.74 -2.72
CA ILE A 150 4.64 -12.13 -2.80
C ILE A 150 5.08 -12.57 -1.41
N ASP A 151 4.23 -13.31 -0.73
CA ASP A 151 4.54 -13.86 0.59
C ASP A 151 5.10 -15.28 0.44
N LYS A 152 6.36 -15.45 0.84
CA LYS A 152 7.10 -16.73 0.80
C LYS A 152 7.49 -17.21 2.21
N ARG A 153 6.80 -16.71 3.24
CA ARG A 153 7.12 -17.06 4.64
C ARG A 153 6.62 -18.42 5.07
#